data_71363c578aadd926f59603ef3139b1c2
#
_entry.id   71363c578aadd926f59603ef3139b1c2
#
_cell.length_a   1.000
_cell.length_b   1.000
_cell.length_c   1.000
_cell.angle_alpha   90.00
_cell.angle_beta   90.00
_cell.angle_gamma   90.00
#
_symmetry.space_group_name_H-M   'P 1'
#
loop_
_entity.id
_entity.type
_entity.pdbx_description
1 polymer ?
#
loop_
_entity_poly.entity_id
_entity_poly.type
_entity_poly.pdbx_seq_one_letter_code
_entity_poly.pdbx_strand_id
1 'polypeptide(L)'
;MLKTAFSIPFWQEQMPNFNLHRDSMIDAVYEFRDLFPQGEYKSNHAGYQSPKNLHHNQKFQSLFDFINLVAVESARQINLDGNIVLSEAWANIHDSRQCMNHMHIHGGVFSGCFYLKVPNKAGRILFSNPGLNPMWQGLGLVKQPNQYTAESTHYLPPEG
;
A
#
# COMPACT_ATOMS: atom_id res chain seq x y z
N MET A 1 -15.74 -9.61 30.50
CA MET A 1 -14.49 -9.96 29.80
C MET A 1 -14.57 -9.45 28.35
N LEU A 2 -13.61 -8.62 27.92
CA LEU A 2 -13.54 -8.14 26.52
C LEU A 2 -13.11 -9.30 25.61
N LYS A 3 -13.81 -9.47 24.47
CA LYS A 3 -13.47 -10.45 23.43
C LYS A 3 -13.46 -9.75 22.07
N THR A 4 -12.55 -10.15 21.20
CA THR A 4 -12.51 -9.72 19.79
C THR A 4 -13.25 -10.75 18.95
N ALA A 5 -14.27 -10.32 18.21
CA ALA A 5 -15.03 -11.21 17.33
C ALA A 5 -14.43 -11.30 15.92
N PHE A 6 -13.89 -10.19 15.42
CA PHE A 6 -13.31 -10.09 14.09
C PHE A 6 -12.00 -9.32 14.15
N SER A 7 -11.04 -9.71 13.33
CA SER A 7 -9.78 -9.00 13.12
C SER A 7 -9.52 -8.82 11.62
N ILE A 8 -8.83 -7.74 11.29
CA ILE A 8 -8.44 -7.47 9.91
C ILE A 8 -7.01 -7.92 9.75
N PRO A 9 -6.74 -8.88 8.85
CA PRO A 9 -5.40 -9.33 8.59
C PRO A 9 -4.59 -8.22 7.89
N PHE A 10 -3.33 -8.11 8.28
CA PHE A 10 -2.35 -7.21 7.70
C PHE A 10 -1.02 -7.94 7.62
N TRP A 11 -0.39 -7.92 6.46
CA TRP A 11 0.92 -8.51 6.25
C TRP A 11 1.93 -7.44 5.94
N GLN A 12 3.13 -7.60 6.45
CA GLN A 12 4.27 -6.76 6.14
C GLN A 12 5.44 -7.69 5.87
N GLU A 13 5.95 -7.64 4.66
CA GLU A 13 7.02 -8.50 4.19
C GLU A 13 8.13 -7.64 3.57
N GLN A 14 9.34 -8.16 3.54
CA GLN A 14 10.48 -7.52 2.93
C GLN A 14 11.01 -8.37 1.78
N MET A 15 11.20 -7.75 0.62
CA MET A 15 11.70 -8.45 -0.57
C MET A 15 13.14 -8.91 -0.34
N PRO A 16 13.43 -10.22 -0.47
CA PRO A 16 14.80 -10.72 -0.41
C PRO A 16 15.69 -10.08 -1.48
N ASN A 17 16.91 -9.75 -1.10
CA ASN A 17 17.90 -9.14 -2.03
C ASN A 17 17.43 -7.85 -2.72
N PHE A 18 16.48 -7.13 -2.11
CA PHE A 18 15.90 -5.89 -2.65
C PHE A 18 16.97 -4.92 -3.18
N ASN A 19 18.08 -4.75 -2.44
CA ASN A 19 19.15 -3.82 -2.80
C ASN A 19 19.79 -4.13 -4.17
N LEU A 20 19.74 -5.37 -4.65
CA LEU A 20 20.25 -5.73 -5.97
C LEU A 20 19.39 -5.21 -7.12
N HIS A 21 18.13 -4.94 -6.87
CA HIS A 21 17.13 -4.54 -7.87
C HIS A 21 16.66 -3.10 -7.71
N ARG A 22 16.87 -2.52 -6.53
CA ARG A 22 16.31 -1.24 -6.11
C ARG A 22 16.56 -0.11 -7.12
N ASP A 23 17.81 0.15 -7.45
CA ASP A 23 18.16 1.30 -8.28
C ASP A 23 17.62 1.12 -9.71
N SER A 24 17.70 -0.08 -10.28
CA SER A 24 17.11 -0.38 -11.59
C SER A 24 15.58 -0.19 -11.60
N MET A 25 14.89 -0.56 -10.52
CA MET A 25 13.44 -0.33 -10.41
C MET A 25 13.11 1.15 -10.24
N ILE A 26 13.91 1.90 -9.48
CA ILE A 26 13.73 3.36 -9.34
C ILE A 26 13.91 4.05 -10.69
N ASP A 27 14.98 3.73 -11.43
CA ASP A 27 15.22 4.27 -12.76
C ASP A 27 14.05 3.94 -13.71
N ALA A 28 13.56 2.70 -13.66
CA ALA A 28 12.41 2.27 -14.46
C ALA A 28 11.12 3.04 -14.14
N VAL A 29 10.88 3.42 -12.88
CA VAL A 29 9.75 4.29 -12.51
C VAL A 29 9.89 5.66 -13.14
N TYR A 30 11.08 6.25 -13.12
CA TYR A 30 11.31 7.57 -13.72
C TYR A 30 11.24 7.52 -15.24
N GLU A 31 11.80 6.50 -15.90
CA GLU A 31 11.64 6.26 -17.33
C GLU A 31 10.16 6.14 -17.72
N PHE A 32 9.39 5.41 -16.92
CA PHE A 32 7.96 5.24 -17.16
C PHE A 32 7.19 6.56 -17.00
N ARG A 33 7.58 7.40 -16.03
CA ARG A 33 7.06 8.77 -15.93
C ARG A 33 7.38 9.61 -17.15
N ASP A 34 8.59 9.52 -17.68
CA ASP A 34 9.01 10.30 -18.86
C ASP A 34 8.24 9.86 -20.12
N LEU A 35 7.86 8.59 -20.22
CA LEU A 35 6.97 8.08 -21.29
C LEU A 35 5.51 8.52 -21.12
N PHE A 36 5.05 8.69 -19.87
CA PHE A 36 3.67 9.07 -19.55
C PHE A 36 3.65 10.28 -18.60
N PRO A 37 4.15 11.44 -19.04
CA PRO A 37 4.37 12.59 -18.14
C PRO A 37 3.11 13.18 -17.53
N GLN A 38 1.95 13.00 -18.16
CA GLN A 38 0.67 13.45 -17.61
C GLN A 38 0.21 12.58 -16.44
N GLY A 39 0.60 11.30 -16.43
CA GLY A 39 0.15 10.35 -15.42
C GLY A 39 -1.38 10.21 -15.37
N GLU A 40 -1.85 9.70 -14.24
CA GLU A 40 -3.28 9.60 -13.94
C GLU A 40 -3.61 10.44 -12.70
N TYR A 41 -4.79 11.07 -12.71
CA TYR A 41 -5.34 11.77 -11.57
C TYR A 41 -6.44 10.91 -10.93
N LYS A 42 -6.16 10.32 -9.78
CA LYS A 42 -7.07 9.44 -9.02
C LYS A 42 -7.14 9.90 -7.55
N SER A 43 -6.48 9.18 -6.66
CA SER A 43 -6.38 9.56 -5.25
C SER A 43 -5.19 10.48 -4.95
N ASN A 44 -4.26 10.60 -5.88
CA ASN A 44 -3.05 11.41 -5.75
C ASN A 44 -3.36 12.91 -5.73
N HIS A 45 -2.70 13.62 -4.81
CA HIS A 45 -2.70 15.08 -4.72
C HIS A 45 -1.25 15.58 -4.80
N ALA A 46 -0.97 16.51 -5.70
CA ALA A 46 0.34 17.13 -5.94
C ALA A 46 1.49 16.15 -6.26
N GLY A 47 1.21 14.85 -6.39
CA GLY A 47 2.16 13.80 -6.75
C GLY A 47 1.84 13.19 -8.11
N TYR A 48 2.79 12.45 -8.67
CA TYR A 48 2.60 11.70 -9.90
C TYR A 48 2.05 10.32 -9.60
N GLN A 49 1.12 9.83 -10.42
CA GLN A 49 0.68 8.44 -10.48
C GLN A 49 0.79 7.94 -11.92
N SER A 50 1.45 6.83 -12.12
CA SER A 50 1.59 6.21 -13.44
C SER A 50 0.29 5.55 -13.90
N PRO A 51 0.17 5.22 -15.20
CA PRO A 51 -0.81 4.24 -15.67
C PRO A 51 -0.70 2.91 -14.93
N LYS A 52 -1.80 2.14 -14.90
CA LYS A 52 -1.96 0.93 -14.07
C LYS A 52 -1.40 -0.35 -14.69
N ASN A 53 -0.57 -0.25 -15.70
CA ASN A 53 -0.01 -1.38 -16.45
C ASN A 53 1.47 -1.63 -16.13
N LEU A 54 1.99 -1.14 -15.00
CA LEU A 54 3.38 -1.28 -14.61
C LEU A 54 3.82 -2.75 -14.52
N HIS A 55 2.89 -3.66 -14.19
CA HIS A 55 3.14 -5.09 -14.09
C HIS A 55 3.51 -5.77 -15.43
N HIS A 56 3.37 -5.08 -16.55
CA HIS A 56 3.86 -5.54 -17.84
C HIS A 56 5.32 -5.13 -18.14
N ASN A 57 5.94 -4.32 -17.27
CA ASN A 57 7.32 -3.90 -17.44
C ASN A 57 8.27 -4.94 -16.81
N GLN A 58 9.10 -5.57 -17.67
CA GLN A 58 10.01 -6.64 -17.25
C GLN A 58 11.04 -6.23 -16.18
N LYS A 59 11.38 -4.93 -16.06
CA LYS A 59 12.28 -4.45 -15.02
C LYS A 59 11.73 -4.67 -13.60
N PHE A 60 10.43 -4.91 -13.47
CA PHE A 60 9.75 -5.21 -12.20
C PHE A 60 9.41 -6.69 -12.01
N GLN A 61 9.86 -7.59 -12.91
CA GLN A 61 9.46 -8.99 -12.84
C GLN A 61 9.76 -9.62 -11.47
N SER A 62 10.96 -9.42 -10.94
CA SER A 62 11.36 -9.97 -9.63
C SER A 62 10.49 -9.44 -8.49
N LEU A 63 10.06 -8.19 -8.55
CA LEU A 63 9.13 -7.61 -7.57
C LEU A 63 7.74 -8.26 -7.68
N PHE A 64 7.23 -8.42 -8.89
CA PHE A 64 5.89 -8.99 -9.08
C PHE A 64 5.86 -10.48 -8.78
N ASP A 65 6.94 -11.21 -9.03
CA ASP A 65 7.07 -12.60 -8.59
C ASP A 65 7.04 -12.70 -7.05
N PHE A 66 7.76 -11.81 -6.37
CA PHE A 66 7.71 -11.72 -4.91
C PHE A 66 6.31 -11.37 -4.39
N ILE A 67 5.65 -10.36 -4.96
CA ILE A 67 4.29 -9.96 -4.57
C ILE A 67 3.30 -11.12 -4.77
N ASN A 68 3.39 -11.85 -5.86
CA ASN A 68 2.55 -13.02 -6.11
C ASN A 68 2.78 -14.12 -5.06
N LEU A 69 4.02 -14.40 -4.69
CA LEU A 69 4.33 -15.36 -3.61
C LEU A 69 3.72 -14.92 -2.28
N VAL A 70 3.89 -13.66 -1.91
CA VAL A 70 3.29 -13.10 -0.68
C VAL A 70 1.76 -13.19 -0.73
N ALA A 71 1.13 -12.84 -1.83
CA ALA A 71 -0.32 -12.89 -1.97
C ALA A 71 -0.88 -14.32 -1.84
N VAL A 72 -0.24 -15.29 -2.48
CA VAL A 72 -0.63 -16.70 -2.38
C VAL A 72 -0.46 -17.23 -0.95
N GLU A 73 0.66 -16.93 -0.29
CA GLU A 73 0.88 -17.34 1.09
C GLU A 73 -0.10 -16.67 2.06
N SER A 74 -0.38 -15.39 1.86
CA SER A 74 -1.38 -14.66 2.64
C SER A 74 -2.78 -15.27 2.49
N ALA A 75 -3.18 -15.63 1.27
CA ALA A 75 -4.44 -16.32 1.02
C ALA A 75 -4.52 -17.65 1.77
N ARG A 76 -3.45 -18.45 1.73
CA ARG A 76 -3.36 -19.71 2.44
C ARG A 76 -3.53 -19.54 3.96
N GLN A 77 -2.91 -18.51 4.55
CA GLN A 77 -2.99 -18.24 5.99
C GLN A 77 -4.41 -17.92 6.47
N ILE A 78 -5.26 -17.38 5.61
CA ILE A 78 -6.66 -17.04 5.94
C ILE A 78 -7.67 -17.98 5.26
N ASN A 79 -7.20 -19.14 4.78
CA ASN A 79 -8.02 -20.16 4.12
C ASN A 79 -8.84 -19.63 2.93
N LEU A 80 -8.29 -18.69 2.17
CA LEU A 80 -8.84 -18.35 0.87
C LEU A 80 -8.35 -19.34 -0.17
N ASP A 81 -9.28 -19.90 -0.92
CA ASP A 81 -9.03 -20.78 -2.05
C ASP A 81 -9.25 -20.03 -3.36
N GLY A 82 -8.39 -20.28 -4.34
CA GLY A 82 -8.51 -19.69 -5.67
C GLY A 82 -7.18 -19.31 -6.28
N ASN A 83 -7.21 -18.93 -7.55
CA ASN A 83 -6.05 -18.45 -8.28
C ASN A 83 -5.91 -16.94 -8.06
N ILE A 84 -4.88 -16.55 -7.29
CA ILE A 84 -4.55 -15.15 -7.04
C ILE A 84 -3.64 -14.64 -8.16
N VAL A 85 -4.06 -13.60 -8.84
CA VAL A 85 -3.30 -12.98 -9.93
C VAL A 85 -3.19 -11.47 -9.71
N LEU A 86 -2.05 -10.88 -10.05
CA LEU A 86 -1.87 -9.44 -10.05
C LEU A 86 -2.63 -8.85 -11.24
N SER A 87 -3.64 -8.04 -10.97
CA SER A 87 -4.51 -7.43 -11.99
C SER A 87 -4.06 -6.04 -12.42
N GLU A 88 -3.55 -5.24 -11.49
CA GLU A 88 -3.12 -3.87 -11.74
C GLU A 88 -1.92 -3.53 -10.87
N ALA A 89 -0.98 -2.77 -11.42
CA ALA A 89 0.10 -2.15 -10.66
C ALA A 89 0.45 -0.78 -11.25
N TRP A 90 0.74 0.17 -10.38
CA TRP A 90 1.18 1.51 -10.75
C TRP A 90 2.21 2.03 -9.76
N ALA A 91 2.96 3.05 -10.16
CA ALA A 91 3.90 3.75 -9.31
C ALA A 91 3.34 5.12 -8.90
N ASN A 92 3.61 5.51 -7.66
CA ASN A 92 3.42 6.87 -7.19
C ASN A 92 4.78 7.52 -6.92
N ILE A 93 4.96 8.77 -7.33
CA ILE A 93 6.13 9.58 -7.01
C ILE A 93 5.65 10.78 -6.20
N HIS A 94 6.14 10.87 -4.96
CA HIS A 94 5.92 11.97 -4.05
C HIS A 94 7.23 12.70 -3.85
N ASP A 95 7.44 13.78 -4.59
CA ASP A 95 8.68 14.55 -4.60
C ASP A 95 8.65 15.78 -3.69
N SER A 96 7.54 16.03 -3.02
CA SER A 96 7.38 17.09 -2.05
C SER A 96 6.54 16.66 -0.84
N ARG A 97 6.60 17.45 0.24
CA ARG A 97 5.79 17.22 1.45
C ARG A 97 4.29 17.47 1.26
N GLN A 98 3.90 18.11 0.16
CA GLN A 98 2.49 18.35 -0.17
C GLN A 98 1.86 17.16 -0.89
N CYS A 99 2.69 16.24 -1.39
CA CYS A 99 2.18 15.05 -2.09
C CYS A 99 1.54 14.09 -1.11
N MET A 100 0.35 13.63 -1.45
CA MET A 100 -0.39 12.63 -0.70
C MET A 100 -1.33 11.84 -1.61
N ASN A 101 -1.76 10.70 -1.14
CA ASN A 101 -2.93 10.02 -1.68
C ASN A 101 -4.07 10.15 -0.67
N HIS A 102 -5.23 10.59 -1.13
CA HIS A 102 -6.42 10.64 -0.29
C HIS A 102 -6.82 9.24 0.17
N MET A 103 -7.47 9.16 1.34
CA MET A 103 -8.03 7.92 1.85
C MET A 103 -9.03 7.36 0.84
N HIS A 104 -8.87 6.10 0.44
CA HIS A 104 -9.72 5.42 -0.52
C HIS A 104 -9.68 3.91 -0.29
N ILE A 105 -10.52 3.18 -1.01
CA ILE A 105 -10.56 1.71 -1.00
C ILE A 105 -10.21 1.18 -2.38
N HIS A 106 -9.71 -0.03 -2.42
CA HIS A 106 -9.44 -0.77 -3.65
C HIS A 106 -10.40 -1.95 -3.77
N GLY A 107 -10.77 -2.27 -5.01
CA GLY A 107 -11.34 -3.57 -5.34
C GLY A 107 -10.28 -4.67 -5.30
N GLY A 108 -10.72 -5.93 -5.35
CA GLY A 108 -9.83 -7.09 -5.37
C GLY A 108 -9.71 -7.78 -4.02
N VAL A 109 -9.05 -8.94 -4.02
CA VAL A 109 -8.87 -9.78 -2.84
C VAL A 109 -7.81 -9.18 -1.91
N PHE A 110 -6.71 -8.73 -2.49
CA PHE A 110 -5.62 -8.05 -1.81
C PHE A 110 -5.28 -6.73 -2.48
N SER A 111 -4.81 -5.81 -1.66
CA SER A 111 -4.25 -4.54 -2.09
C SER A 111 -3.03 -4.22 -1.22
N GLY A 112 -1.99 -3.65 -1.80
CA GLY A 112 -0.76 -3.38 -1.07
C GLY A 112 0.06 -2.23 -1.65
N CYS A 113 1.09 -1.84 -0.91
CA CYS A 113 2.08 -0.87 -1.34
C CYS A 113 3.48 -1.46 -1.15
N PHE A 114 4.34 -1.26 -2.13
CA PHE A 114 5.76 -1.56 -2.05
C PHE A 114 6.56 -0.26 -2.13
N TYR A 115 7.55 -0.09 -1.27
CA TYR A 115 8.30 1.15 -1.13
C TYR A 115 9.71 1.01 -1.69
N LEU A 116 9.95 1.59 -2.87
CA LEU A 116 11.26 1.58 -3.54
C LEU A 116 12.24 2.58 -2.95
N LYS A 117 11.73 3.70 -2.43
CA LYS A 117 12.56 4.79 -1.89
C LYS A 117 11.81 5.51 -0.79
N VAL A 118 12.40 5.52 0.40
CA VAL A 118 11.84 6.16 1.60
C VAL A 118 12.88 7.14 2.18
N PRO A 119 12.88 8.41 1.77
CA PRO A 119 13.82 9.38 2.29
C PRO A 119 13.54 9.71 3.77
N ASN A 120 14.53 10.26 4.46
CA ASN A 120 14.35 10.78 5.82
C ASN A 120 13.15 11.74 5.86
N LYS A 121 12.25 11.53 6.83
CA LYS A 121 10.99 12.28 6.97
C LYS A 121 9.97 12.01 5.84
N ALA A 122 10.02 10.84 5.24
CA ALA A 122 8.95 10.36 4.37
C ALA A 122 7.60 10.33 5.11
N GLY A 123 6.54 10.34 4.34
CA GLY A 123 5.18 10.16 4.83
C GLY A 123 4.95 8.76 5.42
N ARG A 124 3.75 8.52 5.86
CA ARG A 124 3.28 7.26 6.43
C ARG A 124 2.07 6.74 5.64
N ILE A 125 1.87 5.44 5.67
CA ILE A 125 0.61 4.85 5.23
C ILE A 125 -0.37 4.84 6.40
N LEU A 126 -1.62 5.21 6.13
CA LEU A 126 -2.72 5.25 7.10
C LEU A 126 -3.75 4.21 6.72
N PHE A 127 -4.21 3.45 7.71
CA PHE A 127 -5.32 2.52 7.58
C PHE A 127 -6.48 3.01 8.42
N SER A 128 -7.63 3.26 7.79
CA SER A 128 -8.87 3.59 8.48
C SER A 128 -9.42 2.36 9.19
N ASN A 129 -9.96 2.55 10.38
CA ASN A 129 -10.60 1.47 11.13
C ASN A 129 -12.02 1.21 10.60
N PRO A 130 -12.27 0.11 9.88
CA PRO A 130 -13.60 -0.16 9.32
C PRO A 130 -14.62 -0.63 10.36
N GLY A 131 -14.16 -1.04 11.54
CA GLY A 131 -15.03 -1.43 12.66
C GLY A 131 -15.39 -0.27 13.60
N LEU A 132 -14.95 0.95 13.30
CA LEU A 132 -15.23 2.09 14.15
C LEU A 132 -16.71 2.46 14.11
N ASN A 133 -17.31 2.60 15.31
CA ASN A 133 -18.63 3.21 15.42
C ASN A 133 -18.48 4.75 15.44
N PRO A 134 -18.93 5.45 14.39
CA PRO A 134 -18.74 6.89 14.29
C PRO A 134 -19.46 7.69 15.40
N MET A 135 -20.48 7.13 16.02
CA MET A 135 -21.17 7.78 17.14
C MET A 135 -20.27 7.95 18.36
N TRP A 136 -19.32 7.05 18.60
CA TRP A 136 -18.41 7.16 19.74
C TRP A 136 -17.55 8.41 19.64
N GLN A 137 -17.10 8.75 18.44
CA GLN A 137 -16.32 9.96 18.17
C GLN A 137 -17.21 11.21 18.21
N GLY A 138 -18.35 11.18 17.52
CA GLY A 138 -19.28 12.32 17.44
C GLY A 138 -19.85 12.75 18.79
N LEU A 139 -20.01 11.83 19.73
CA LEU A 139 -20.44 12.11 21.11
C LEU A 139 -19.29 12.41 22.09
N GLY A 140 -18.04 12.43 21.62
CA GLY A 140 -16.89 12.70 22.47
C GLY A 140 -16.64 11.65 23.55
N LEU A 141 -17.08 10.40 23.33
CA LEU A 141 -16.97 9.32 24.30
C LEU A 141 -15.57 8.71 24.37
N VAL A 142 -14.77 8.84 23.30
CA VAL A 142 -13.42 8.30 23.24
C VAL A 142 -12.45 9.28 23.89
N LYS A 143 -12.01 8.97 25.11
CA LYS A 143 -11.06 9.79 25.87
C LYS A 143 -9.61 9.48 25.49
N GLN A 144 -9.29 8.20 25.36
CA GLN A 144 -7.98 7.71 24.94
C GLN A 144 -8.18 6.62 23.90
N PRO A 145 -7.91 6.91 22.62
CA PRO A 145 -8.03 5.92 21.55
C PRO A 145 -7.11 4.71 21.78
N ASN A 146 -7.61 3.54 21.43
CA ASN A 146 -6.89 2.28 21.46
C ASN A 146 -7.24 1.46 20.20
N GLN A 147 -6.77 0.22 20.10
CA GLN A 147 -7.01 -0.64 18.93
C GLN A 147 -8.49 -0.84 18.54
N TYR A 148 -9.45 -0.58 19.43
CA TYR A 148 -10.88 -0.72 19.17
C TYR A 148 -11.56 0.61 18.83
N THR A 149 -11.00 1.72 19.28
CA THR A 149 -11.64 3.04 19.25
C THR A 149 -10.84 4.09 18.46
N ALA A 150 -9.63 3.77 17.99
CA ALA A 150 -8.87 4.64 17.12
C ALA A 150 -9.51 4.72 15.73
N GLU A 151 -9.54 5.90 15.14
CA GLU A 151 -10.06 6.13 13.78
C GLU A 151 -9.15 5.53 12.72
N SER A 152 -7.86 5.54 12.97
CA SER A 152 -6.85 5.00 12.05
C SER A 152 -5.62 4.49 12.80
N THR A 153 -4.87 3.65 12.14
CA THR A 153 -3.49 3.33 12.50
C THR A 153 -2.56 3.70 11.37
N HIS A 154 -1.28 3.82 11.65
CA HIS A 154 -0.28 4.17 10.64
C HIS A 154 0.99 3.34 10.78
N TYR A 155 1.69 3.20 9.66
CA TYR A 155 2.99 2.57 9.60
C TYR A 155 3.97 3.50 8.89
N LEU A 156 5.20 3.52 9.39
CA LEU A 156 6.33 4.12 8.67
C LEU A 156 6.90 3.02 7.79
N PRO A 157 6.80 3.14 6.47
CA PRO A 157 7.26 2.07 5.59
C PRO A 157 8.79 1.99 5.61
N PRO A 158 9.37 0.79 5.70
CA PRO A 158 10.76 0.58 5.32
C PRO A 158 10.87 0.58 3.79
N GLU A 159 12.09 0.71 3.26
CA GLU A 159 12.36 0.37 1.86
C GLU A 159 12.40 -1.14 1.69
N GLY A 160 11.88 -1.67 0.59
CA GLY A 160 11.90 -3.09 0.23
C GLY A 160 10.80 -3.90 0.88
#